data_fcbe3d44dc4f92d074609feaf9a03772
#
_entry.id   fcbe3d44dc4f92d074609feaf9a03772
#
_cell.length_a   1.000
_cell.length_b   1.000
_cell.length_c   1.000
_cell.angle_alpha   90.00
_cell.angle_beta   90.00
_cell.angle_gamma   90.00
#
_symmetry.space_group_name_H-M   'P 1'
#
loop_
_entity.id
_entity.type
_entity.pdbx_description
1 polymer ?
#
loop_
_entity_poly.entity_id
_entity_poly.type
_entity_poly.pdbx_seq_one_letter_code
_entity_poly.pdbx_strand_id
1 'polypeptide(L)'
;RKIADLLQLEELATQYESEKGHFPSVREWAELIDMPLPKFRRRLLLGRRAKEKMVQSNLRLVVSIAKKYMNRGLSFQDLIQEGSLGLIRAAEKFDHEKGYKFSTYATWWIRQAITRAIADQSRTIRLPVHLYETISRIKKTTKVLSQEFGRKPSEEEIAESMEMTIEKLRFIAKSAQ
;
A
#
# COMPACT_ATOMS: atom_id res chain seq x y z
N ARG A 1 -2.17 -19.10 8.74
CA ARG A 1 -2.18 -19.57 10.15
C ARG A 1 -0.94 -19.09 10.91
N LYS A 2 0.30 -19.45 10.49
CA LYS A 2 1.53 -19.06 11.20
C LYS A 2 1.73 -17.54 11.32
N ILE A 3 1.36 -16.78 10.31
CA ILE A 3 1.43 -15.31 10.32
C ILE A 3 0.38 -14.73 11.26
N ALA A 4 -0.84 -15.22 11.23
CA ALA A 4 -1.90 -14.80 12.15
C ALA A 4 -1.53 -15.08 13.62
N ASP A 5 -0.91 -16.21 13.86
CA ASP A 5 -0.37 -16.56 15.17
C ASP A 5 0.75 -15.59 15.62
N LEU A 6 1.68 -15.26 14.73
CA LEU A 6 2.70 -14.24 15.00
C LEU A 6 2.10 -12.88 15.36
N LEU A 7 1.08 -12.44 14.64
CA LEU A 7 0.42 -11.15 14.90
C LEU A 7 -0.23 -11.10 16.28
N GLN A 8 -0.87 -12.19 16.71
CA GLN A 8 -1.42 -12.28 18.06
C GLN A 8 -0.34 -12.16 19.13
N LEU A 9 0.82 -12.79 18.91
CA LEU A 9 1.96 -12.68 19.82
C LEU A 9 2.51 -11.25 19.87
N GLU A 10 2.65 -10.60 18.73
CA GLU A 10 3.12 -9.22 18.62
C GLU A 10 2.14 -8.22 19.25
N GLU A 11 0.84 -8.45 19.11
CA GLU A 11 -0.20 -7.63 19.74
C GLU A 11 -0.12 -7.69 21.28
N LEU A 12 0.07 -8.86 21.85
CA LEU A 12 0.28 -9.03 23.28
C LEU A 12 1.55 -8.31 23.77
N ALA A 13 2.63 -8.36 22.99
CA ALA A 13 3.86 -7.63 23.31
C ALA A 13 3.65 -6.11 23.25
N THR A 14 2.87 -5.62 22.29
CA THR A 14 2.53 -4.20 22.17
C THR A 14 1.67 -3.72 23.36
N GLN A 15 0.72 -4.52 23.80
CA GLN A 15 -0.07 -4.23 24.99
C GLN A 15 0.81 -4.18 26.24
N TYR A 16 1.72 -5.12 26.39
CA TYR A 16 2.68 -5.13 27.48
C TYR A 16 3.55 -3.87 27.50
N GLU A 17 4.06 -3.45 26.32
CA GLU A 17 4.84 -2.22 26.18
C GLU A 17 4.03 -0.99 26.59
N SER A 18 2.77 -0.92 26.21
CA SER A 18 1.87 0.17 26.60
C SER A 18 1.65 0.25 28.12
N GLU A 19 1.53 -0.90 28.80
CA GLU A 19 1.31 -0.97 30.25
C GLU A 19 2.56 -0.78 31.08
N LYS A 20 3.70 -1.35 30.63
CA LYS A 20 4.97 -1.40 31.40
C LYS A 20 6.00 -0.35 30.99
N GLY A 21 5.81 0.32 29.86
CA GLY A 21 6.73 1.34 29.34
C GLY A 21 7.96 0.82 28.61
N HIS A 22 8.12 -0.49 28.46
CA HIS A 22 9.18 -1.12 27.69
C HIS A 22 8.67 -2.39 27.00
N PHE A 23 9.29 -2.73 25.87
CA PHE A 23 8.98 -3.97 25.15
C PHE A 23 9.39 -5.18 25.97
N PRO A 24 8.59 -6.27 26.03
CA PRO A 24 8.92 -7.44 26.82
C PRO A 24 10.18 -8.14 26.27
N SER A 25 11.03 -8.64 27.19
CA SER A 25 12.08 -9.58 26.83
C SER A 25 11.47 -10.90 26.33
N VAL A 26 12.24 -11.73 25.66
CA VAL A 26 11.73 -13.03 25.16
C VAL A 26 11.19 -13.88 26.31
N ARG A 27 11.83 -13.83 27.48
CA ARG A 27 11.36 -14.55 28.69
C ARG A 27 10.03 -13.99 29.22
N GLU A 28 9.96 -12.68 29.38
CA GLU A 28 8.74 -11.99 29.83
C GLU A 28 7.57 -12.26 28.88
N TRP A 29 7.84 -12.26 27.58
CA TRP A 29 6.86 -12.56 26.56
C TRP A 29 6.36 -14.01 26.62
N ALA A 30 7.26 -14.97 26.79
CA ALA A 30 6.90 -16.37 26.98
C ALA A 30 6.06 -16.60 28.25
N GLU A 31 6.42 -15.94 29.35
CA GLU A 31 5.65 -15.97 30.61
C GLU A 31 4.24 -15.39 30.44
N LEU A 32 4.12 -14.34 29.67
CA LEU A 32 2.83 -13.67 29.37
C LEU A 32 1.83 -14.62 28.70
N ILE A 33 2.31 -15.58 27.94
CA ILE A 33 1.51 -16.58 27.18
C ILE A 33 1.45 -17.91 27.93
N ASP A 34 2.15 -18.04 29.07
CA ASP A 34 2.28 -19.28 29.83
C ASP A 34 2.86 -20.43 29.00
N MET A 35 3.97 -20.17 28.31
CA MET A 35 4.63 -21.13 27.43
C MET A 35 6.11 -21.30 27.79
N PRO A 36 6.63 -22.55 27.75
CA PRO A 36 8.07 -22.77 27.92
C PRO A 36 8.89 -22.00 26.87
N LEU A 37 10.00 -21.39 27.29
CA LEU A 37 10.83 -20.53 26.46
C LEU A 37 11.29 -21.18 25.13
N PRO A 38 11.76 -22.44 25.09
CA PRO A 38 12.13 -23.08 23.82
C PRO A 38 10.99 -23.20 22.84
N LYS A 39 9.80 -23.54 23.32
CA LYS A 39 8.58 -23.70 22.51
C LYS A 39 8.12 -22.33 21.99
N PHE A 40 8.18 -21.29 22.81
CA PHE A 40 7.85 -19.93 22.42
C PHE A 40 8.81 -19.40 21.34
N ARG A 41 10.12 -19.56 21.51
CA ARG A 41 11.13 -19.17 20.51
C ARG A 41 10.89 -19.85 19.16
N ARG A 42 10.57 -21.14 19.16
CA ARG A 42 10.23 -21.87 17.94
C ARG A 42 9.00 -21.33 17.25
N ARG A 43 7.95 -21.05 18.01
CA ARG A 43 6.70 -20.47 17.50
C ARG A 43 6.92 -19.11 16.85
N LEU A 44 7.66 -18.21 17.50
CA LEU A 44 8.07 -16.92 16.97
C LEU A 44 8.87 -17.06 15.66
N LEU A 45 9.86 -17.94 15.66
CA LEU A 45 10.72 -18.17 14.49
C LEU A 45 9.92 -18.67 13.29
N LEU A 46 9.02 -19.61 13.49
CA LEU A 46 8.16 -20.15 12.43
C LEU A 46 7.22 -19.09 11.85
N GLY A 47 6.66 -18.23 12.70
CA GLY A 47 5.82 -17.11 12.26
C GLY A 47 6.59 -16.09 11.42
N ARG A 48 7.76 -15.67 11.90
CA ARG A 48 8.65 -14.73 11.20
C ARG A 48 9.13 -15.28 9.85
N ARG A 49 9.55 -16.54 9.81
CA ARG A 49 9.95 -17.20 8.55
C ARG A 49 8.81 -17.34 7.56
N ALA A 50 7.61 -17.64 8.01
CA ALA A 50 6.43 -17.72 7.14
C ALA A 50 6.09 -16.36 6.54
N LYS A 51 6.13 -15.29 7.31
CA LYS A 51 5.92 -13.91 6.85
C LYS A 51 6.98 -13.49 5.84
N GLU A 52 8.24 -13.70 6.15
CA GLU A 52 9.37 -13.40 5.27
C GLU A 52 9.28 -14.16 3.94
N LYS A 53 9.00 -15.45 3.98
CA LYS A 53 8.82 -16.28 2.78
C LYS A 53 7.67 -15.78 1.90
N MET A 54 6.56 -15.39 2.51
CA MET A 54 5.41 -14.84 1.78
C MET A 54 5.74 -13.53 1.08
N VAL A 55 6.48 -12.64 1.74
CA VAL A 55 6.95 -11.38 1.17
C VAL A 55 7.95 -11.64 0.04
N GLN A 56 8.97 -12.44 0.26
CA GLN A 56 10.01 -12.74 -0.74
C GLN A 56 9.44 -13.39 -1.99
N SER A 57 8.50 -14.31 -1.85
CA SER A 57 7.85 -15.00 -2.97
C SER A 57 7.02 -14.05 -3.86
N ASN A 58 6.67 -12.87 -3.39
CA ASN A 58 5.82 -11.90 -4.08
C ASN A 58 6.52 -10.58 -4.43
N LEU A 59 7.85 -10.47 -4.25
CA LEU A 59 8.61 -9.26 -4.61
C LEU A 59 8.55 -8.96 -6.11
N ARG A 60 8.51 -9.97 -6.96
CA ARG A 60 8.33 -9.78 -8.41
C ARG A 60 7.00 -9.11 -8.75
N LEU A 61 5.96 -9.40 -7.99
CA LEU A 61 4.66 -8.72 -8.10
C LEU A 61 4.79 -7.23 -7.76
N VAL A 62 5.51 -6.89 -6.70
CA VAL A 62 5.79 -5.49 -6.33
C VAL A 62 6.49 -4.77 -7.46
N VAL A 63 7.55 -5.36 -8.03
CA VAL A 63 8.31 -4.78 -9.16
C VAL A 63 7.41 -4.56 -10.37
N SER A 64 6.58 -5.52 -10.73
CA SER A 64 5.68 -5.42 -11.88
C SER A 64 4.65 -4.29 -11.73
N ILE A 65 4.15 -4.07 -10.53
CA ILE A 65 3.21 -2.99 -10.23
C ILE A 65 3.94 -1.65 -10.19
N ALA A 66 5.10 -1.58 -9.53
CA ALA A 66 5.90 -0.35 -9.42
C ALA A 66 6.30 0.22 -10.79
N LYS A 67 6.60 -0.63 -11.76
CA LYS A 67 6.91 -0.22 -13.14
C LYS A 67 5.81 0.63 -13.78
N LYS A 68 4.56 0.39 -13.43
CA LYS A 68 3.41 1.15 -13.97
C LYS A 68 3.30 2.57 -13.41
N TYR A 69 4.02 2.86 -12.34
CA TYR A 69 3.97 4.14 -11.63
C TYR A 69 5.28 4.93 -11.74
N MET A 70 6.18 4.52 -12.64
CA MET A 70 7.41 5.27 -12.93
C MET A 70 7.10 6.65 -13.52
N ASN A 71 8.04 7.59 -13.36
CA ASN A 71 7.94 8.96 -13.88
C ASN A 71 6.79 9.80 -13.29
N ARG A 72 6.43 9.53 -12.05
CA ARG A 72 5.39 10.28 -11.32
C ARG A 72 5.90 11.00 -10.08
N GLY A 73 7.20 11.25 -10.01
CA GLY A 73 7.82 12.03 -8.93
C GLY A 73 8.52 11.22 -7.83
N LEU A 74 8.43 9.89 -7.85
CA LEU A 74 9.21 9.02 -6.98
C LEU A 74 10.20 8.17 -7.81
N SER A 75 11.36 7.88 -7.23
CA SER A 75 12.33 6.97 -7.81
C SER A 75 11.77 5.54 -7.86
N PHE A 76 12.29 4.71 -8.77
CA PHE A 76 11.88 3.31 -8.85
C PHE A 76 12.14 2.53 -7.54
N GLN A 77 13.28 2.82 -6.88
CA GLN A 77 13.59 2.24 -5.57
C GLN A 77 12.57 2.63 -4.50
N ASP A 78 12.15 3.90 -4.46
CA ASP A 78 11.12 4.35 -3.51
C ASP A 78 9.77 3.69 -3.79
N LEU A 79 9.41 3.51 -5.06
CA LEU A 79 8.20 2.79 -5.44
C LEU A 79 8.22 1.32 -4.99
N ILE A 80 9.35 0.63 -5.16
CA ILE A 80 9.54 -0.75 -4.68
C ILE A 80 9.47 -0.80 -3.15
N GLN A 81 10.08 0.13 -2.45
CA GLN A 81 10.08 0.21 -1.00
C GLN A 81 8.66 0.39 -0.45
N GLU A 82 7.92 1.34 -0.99
CA GLU A 82 6.53 1.59 -0.59
C GLU A 82 5.60 0.43 -0.96
N GLY A 83 5.78 -0.13 -2.14
CA GLY A 83 5.05 -1.33 -2.57
C GLY A 83 5.33 -2.54 -1.68
N SER A 84 6.55 -2.71 -1.23
CA SER A 84 6.95 -3.78 -0.30
C SER A 84 6.30 -3.62 1.07
N LEU A 85 6.16 -2.40 1.58
CA LEU A 85 5.40 -2.12 2.80
C LEU A 85 3.92 -2.48 2.63
N GLY A 86 3.34 -2.19 1.47
CA GLY A 86 1.98 -2.62 1.13
C GLY A 86 1.85 -4.15 1.10
N LEU A 87 2.81 -4.85 0.53
CA LEU A 87 2.85 -6.32 0.51
C LEU A 87 2.93 -6.92 1.93
N ILE A 88 3.73 -6.33 2.81
CA ILE A 88 3.82 -6.75 4.22
C ILE A 88 2.47 -6.60 4.92
N ARG A 89 1.78 -5.50 4.73
CA ARG A 89 0.42 -5.29 5.26
C ARG A 89 -0.57 -6.31 4.71
N ALA A 90 -0.47 -6.63 3.42
CA ALA A 90 -1.30 -7.67 2.81
C ALA A 90 -1.07 -9.04 3.46
N ALA A 91 0.19 -9.41 3.71
CA ALA A 91 0.54 -10.66 4.39
C ALA A 91 -0.03 -10.72 5.81
N GLU A 92 -0.04 -9.60 6.52
CA GLU A 92 -0.59 -9.49 7.87
C GLU A 92 -2.12 -9.60 7.91
N LYS A 93 -2.81 -9.04 6.93
CA LYS A 93 -4.28 -8.95 6.89
C LYS A 93 -4.95 -10.04 6.05
N PHE A 94 -4.18 -10.89 5.38
CA PHE A 94 -4.72 -11.93 4.54
C PHE A 94 -5.43 -13.02 5.33
N ASP A 95 -6.65 -13.29 4.93
CA ASP A 95 -7.46 -14.40 5.45
C ASP A 95 -7.58 -15.50 4.38
N HIS A 96 -6.87 -16.60 4.59
CA HIS A 96 -6.86 -17.73 3.67
C HIS A 96 -8.21 -18.48 3.58
N GLU A 97 -9.12 -18.27 4.54
CA GLU A 97 -10.43 -18.90 4.58
C GLU A 97 -11.43 -18.26 3.63
N LYS A 98 -11.17 -17.02 3.16
CA LYS A 98 -12.04 -16.31 2.22
C LYS A 98 -11.97 -16.77 0.76
N GLY A 99 -11.10 -17.71 0.42
CA GLY A 99 -11.10 -18.42 -0.86
C GLY A 99 -10.45 -17.71 -2.06
N TYR A 100 -9.95 -16.47 -1.93
CA TYR A 100 -9.22 -15.79 -3.00
C TYR A 100 -7.71 -15.96 -2.87
N LYS A 101 -7.00 -15.79 -4.00
CA LYS A 101 -5.54 -15.91 -4.03
C LYS A 101 -4.88 -14.73 -3.33
N PHE A 102 -3.78 -14.98 -2.63
CA PHE A 102 -2.99 -13.95 -1.98
C PHE A 102 -2.50 -12.87 -2.97
N SER A 103 -2.07 -13.25 -4.17
CA SER A 103 -1.60 -12.29 -5.18
C SER A 103 -2.65 -11.25 -5.57
N THR A 104 -3.92 -11.65 -5.67
CA THR A 104 -5.04 -10.74 -5.96
C THR A 104 -5.24 -9.73 -4.83
N TYR A 105 -5.23 -10.19 -3.60
CA TYR A 105 -5.34 -9.36 -2.42
C TYR A 105 -4.13 -8.43 -2.24
N ALA A 106 -2.93 -8.96 -2.40
CA ALA A 106 -1.69 -8.20 -2.29
C ALA A 106 -1.58 -7.08 -3.34
N THR A 107 -2.05 -7.32 -4.57
CA THR A 107 -2.05 -6.31 -5.63
C THR A 107 -2.76 -5.03 -5.21
N TRP A 108 -3.89 -5.14 -4.55
CA TRP A 108 -4.64 -4.00 -4.04
C TRP A 108 -3.83 -3.21 -2.99
N TRP A 109 -3.22 -3.89 -2.03
CA TRP A 109 -2.42 -3.27 -0.98
C TRP A 109 -1.14 -2.62 -1.51
N ILE A 110 -0.46 -3.27 -2.46
CA ILE A 110 0.75 -2.74 -3.11
C ILE A 110 0.40 -1.47 -3.88
N ARG A 111 -0.65 -1.50 -4.68
CA ARG A 111 -1.11 -0.35 -5.46
C ARG A 111 -1.50 0.81 -4.56
N GLN A 112 -2.24 0.56 -3.51
CA GLN A 112 -2.64 1.59 -2.55
C GLN A 112 -1.45 2.24 -1.85
N ALA A 113 -0.45 1.46 -1.42
CA ALA A 113 0.75 1.98 -0.80
C ALA A 113 1.55 2.86 -1.77
N ILE A 114 1.71 2.45 -3.01
CA ILE A 114 2.43 3.20 -4.04
C ILE A 114 1.69 4.50 -4.40
N THR A 115 0.41 4.43 -4.68
CA THR A 115 -0.38 5.63 -5.04
C THR A 115 -0.44 6.64 -3.91
N ARG A 116 -0.56 6.18 -2.68
CA ARG A 116 -0.52 7.04 -1.50
C ARG A 116 0.84 7.71 -1.32
N ALA A 117 1.93 6.98 -1.49
CA ALA A 117 3.28 7.52 -1.42
C ALA A 117 3.52 8.59 -2.50
N ILE A 118 3.06 8.35 -3.72
CA ILE A 118 3.14 9.34 -4.81
C ILE A 118 2.38 10.61 -4.43
N ALA A 119 1.16 10.50 -3.90
CA ALA A 119 0.37 11.66 -3.49
C ALA A 119 1.02 12.45 -2.34
N ASP A 120 1.65 11.76 -1.39
CA ASP A 120 2.20 12.39 -0.18
C ASP A 120 3.64 12.91 -0.36
N GLN A 121 4.46 12.29 -1.21
CA GLN A 121 5.92 12.51 -1.26
C GLN A 121 6.44 13.09 -2.57
N SER A 122 5.71 12.97 -3.69
CA SER A 122 6.19 13.39 -5.00
C SER A 122 6.14 14.90 -5.25
N ARG A 123 5.54 15.66 -4.37
CA ARG A 123 5.33 17.11 -4.50
C ARG A 123 5.89 17.87 -3.31
N THR A 124 6.44 19.06 -3.58
CA THR A 124 6.88 20.00 -2.54
C THR A 124 5.71 20.48 -1.68
N ILE A 125 4.53 20.65 -2.29
CA ILE A 125 3.27 20.97 -1.61
C ILE A 125 2.41 19.73 -1.62
N ARG A 126 2.05 19.23 -0.43
CA ARG A 126 1.17 18.08 -0.27
C ARG A 126 -0.23 18.38 -0.79
N LEU A 127 -0.72 17.56 -1.70
CA LEU A 127 -2.12 17.56 -2.14
C LEU A 127 -2.92 16.45 -1.45
N PRO A 128 -4.20 16.67 -1.13
CA PRO A 128 -5.07 15.60 -0.67
C PRO A 128 -5.09 14.42 -1.65
N VAL A 129 -5.13 13.20 -1.13
CA VAL A 129 -5.09 11.97 -1.96
C VAL A 129 -6.21 11.96 -3.01
N HIS A 130 -7.41 12.35 -2.62
CA HIS A 130 -8.56 12.38 -3.52
C HIS A 130 -8.41 13.40 -4.66
N LEU A 131 -7.74 14.53 -4.41
CA LEU A 131 -7.42 15.52 -5.45
C LEU A 131 -6.41 14.96 -6.45
N TYR A 132 -5.41 14.22 -5.97
CA TYR A 132 -4.46 13.52 -6.82
C TYR A 132 -5.14 12.47 -7.72
N GLU A 133 -6.07 11.70 -7.17
CA GLU A 133 -6.87 10.74 -7.93
C GLU A 133 -7.69 11.43 -9.01
N THR A 134 -8.30 12.57 -8.71
CA THR A 134 -9.05 13.36 -9.68
C THR A 134 -8.15 13.88 -10.81
N ILE A 135 -6.96 14.36 -10.49
CA ILE A 135 -5.96 14.80 -11.49
C ILE A 135 -5.56 13.62 -12.40
N SER A 136 -5.34 12.44 -11.83
CA SER A 136 -5.02 11.22 -12.59
C SER A 136 -6.16 10.82 -13.53
N ARG A 137 -7.41 10.92 -13.08
CA ARG A 137 -8.60 10.68 -13.89
C ARG A 137 -8.70 11.67 -15.06
N ILE A 138 -8.46 12.95 -14.81
CA ILE A 138 -8.45 14.00 -15.85
C ILE A 138 -7.41 13.67 -16.92
N LYS A 139 -6.19 13.32 -16.53
CA LYS A 139 -5.13 12.93 -17.47
C LYS A 139 -5.51 11.71 -18.32
N LYS A 140 -6.11 10.70 -17.69
CA LYS A 140 -6.59 9.50 -18.38
C LYS A 140 -7.70 9.84 -19.38
N THR A 141 -8.71 10.60 -18.96
CA THR A 141 -9.81 11.04 -19.80
C THR A 141 -9.32 11.86 -20.98
N THR A 142 -8.39 12.80 -20.76
CA THR A 142 -7.77 13.60 -21.83
C THR A 142 -7.09 12.71 -22.86
N LYS A 143 -6.39 11.68 -22.42
CA LYS A 143 -5.72 10.73 -23.32
C LYS A 143 -6.72 9.92 -24.16
N VAL A 144 -7.77 9.43 -23.52
CA VAL A 144 -8.83 8.66 -24.21
C VAL A 144 -9.54 9.53 -25.27
N LEU A 145 -9.98 10.73 -24.90
CA LEU A 145 -10.63 11.65 -25.82
C LEU A 145 -9.69 12.08 -26.96
N SER A 146 -8.41 12.28 -26.69
CA SER A 146 -7.42 12.57 -27.71
C SER A 146 -7.28 11.45 -28.73
N GLN A 147 -7.36 10.19 -28.30
CA GLN A 147 -7.34 9.03 -29.20
C GLN A 147 -8.64 8.90 -30.01
N GLU A 148 -9.79 9.15 -29.41
CA GLU A 148 -11.09 9.10 -30.10
C GLU A 148 -11.22 10.21 -31.15
N PHE A 149 -10.82 11.42 -30.82
CA PHE A 149 -10.99 12.58 -31.71
C PHE A 149 -9.85 12.76 -32.71
N GLY A 150 -8.71 12.08 -32.51
CA GLY A 150 -7.50 12.28 -33.33
C GLY A 150 -6.89 13.67 -33.16
N ARG A 151 -7.28 14.42 -32.13
CA ARG A 151 -6.79 15.76 -31.79
C ARG A 151 -6.82 15.97 -30.27
N LYS A 152 -6.19 17.04 -29.79
CA LYS A 152 -6.28 17.43 -28.38
C LYS A 152 -7.73 17.85 -28.05
N PRO A 153 -8.36 17.25 -27.01
CA PRO A 153 -9.70 17.64 -26.60
C PRO A 153 -9.73 19.06 -26.00
N SER A 154 -10.85 19.76 -26.13
CA SER A 154 -11.07 21.05 -25.48
C SER A 154 -11.35 20.88 -23.97
N GLU A 155 -11.23 21.98 -23.22
CA GLU A 155 -11.56 21.96 -21.78
C GLU A 155 -13.03 21.61 -21.54
N GLU A 156 -13.92 22.08 -22.43
CA GLU A 156 -15.36 21.78 -22.40
C GLU A 156 -15.62 20.29 -22.58
N GLU A 157 -14.97 19.66 -23.55
CA GLU A 157 -15.10 18.23 -23.82
C GLU A 157 -14.59 17.37 -22.66
N ILE A 158 -13.49 17.78 -22.03
CA ILE A 158 -12.94 17.11 -20.85
C ILE A 158 -13.90 17.27 -19.66
N ALA A 159 -14.38 18.49 -19.41
CA ALA A 159 -15.29 18.79 -18.31
C ALA A 159 -16.61 18.01 -18.44
N GLU A 160 -17.17 17.95 -19.65
CA GLU A 160 -18.38 17.16 -19.94
C GLU A 160 -18.16 15.67 -19.67
N SER A 161 -17.06 15.11 -20.17
CA SER A 161 -16.70 13.69 -19.95
C SER A 161 -16.46 13.35 -18.48
N MET A 162 -15.98 14.31 -17.70
CA MET A 162 -15.73 14.17 -16.25
C MET A 162 -16.93 14.52 -15.37
N GLU A 163 -18.06 14.95 -15.99
CA GLU A 163 -19.25 15.39 -15.26
C GLU A 163 -18.97 16.53 -14.27
N MET A 164 -18.13 17.50 -14.66
CA MET A 164 -17.78 18.66 -13.85
C MET A 164 -17.87 19.96 -14.62
N THR A 165 -17.89 21.08 -13.89
CA THR A 165 -17.86 22.41 -14.50
C THR A 165 -16.44 22.75 -15.01
N ILE A 166 -16.38 23.60 -16.05
CA ILE A 166 -15.11 24.08 -16.61
C ILE A 166 -14.27 24.81 -15.55
N GLU A 167 -14.90 25.57 -14.71
CA GLU A 167 -14.26 26.30 -13.61
C GLU A 167 -13.56 25.36 -12.62
N LYS A 168 -14.24 24.27 -12.25
CA LYS A 168 -13.69 23.24 -11.39
C LYS A 168 -12.53 22.51 -12.07
N LEU A 169 -12.65 22.20 -13.35
CA LEU A 169 -11.56 21.59 -14.14
C LEU A 169 -10.33 22.50 -14.15
N ARG A 170 -10.49 23.79 -14.42
CA ARG A 170 -9.40 24.77 -14.42
C ARG A 170 -8.75 24.93 -13.06
N PHE A 171 -9.55 24.94 -11.99
CA PHE A 171 -9.03 24.99 -10.62
C PHE A 171 -8.15 23.77 -10.30
N ILE A 172 -8.64 22.58 -10.63
CA ILE A 172 -7.90 21.33 -10.41
C ILE A 172 -6.64 21.29 -11.28
N ALA A 173 -6.72 21.70 -12.55
CA ALA A 173 -5.58 21.72 -13.45
C ALA A 173 -4.49 22.71 -12.97
N LYS A 174 -4.88 23.85 -12.44
CA LYS A 174 -3.96 24.84 -11.83
C LYS A 174 -3.28 24.29 -10.58
N SER A 175 -4.01 23.53 -9.77
CA SER A 175 -3.46 22.86 -8.57
C SER A 175 -2.50 21.70 -8.92
N ALA A 176 -2.52 21.25 -10.16
CA ALA A 176 -1.69 20.16 -10.66
C ALA A 176 -0.33 20.61 -11.21
N GLN A 177 -0.12 21.91 -11.41
CA GLN A 177 1.13 22.54 -11.84
C GLN A 177 2.06 22.75 -10.64
#